data_8f87b66fc7bb1d83bb8e0b2d7c2d6d49
#
_entry.id   8f87b66fc7bb1d83bb8e0b2d7c2d6d49
#
_cell.length_a   1.000
_cell.length_b   1.000
_cell.length_c   1.000
_cell.angle_alpha   90.00
_cell.angle_beta   90.00
_cell.angle_gamma   90.00
#
_symmetry.space_group_name_H-M   'P 1'
#
loop_
_entity.id
_entity.type
_entity.pdbx_description
1 polymer ?
#
loop_
_entity_poly.entity_id
_entity_poly.type
_entity_poly.pdbx_seq_one_letter_code
_entity_poly.pdbx_strand_id
1 'polypeptide(L)'
;MQQTDVKRLFIVLGMHRSGTSALTRALKVFDIDLGNNHIPTEPGVNAKGFWEDRDIYTLNVEMLRALAIRWDHTTPIRPSDIQYLCLKPFFQRAQALLAARMGRYERFGIKDPRLSRLLPFWQHVFVSLDIQPHYLIALRHPASVAQSLAVRNHFRKEKSLALWLEYTMAALQHSRDTSRLVVDYDRMMHNPVSELRRIGQHWNLCLNDTELHHYSKDFLDQSLRHHQGSDPLRTFMEIGPLYKIFSVLQKAAVDQVDLDRADCCAQIDQWYRQIRPSHTSRARHTLKRWIRAVAINRSVAGKLAAMQH
;
A
#
# COMPACT_ATOMS: atom_id res chain seq x y z
N MET A 1 26.97 8.20 -28.55
CA MET A 1 26.42 7.20 -27.62
C MET A 1 24.97 7.58 -27.37
N GLN A 2 24.03 6.83 -27.93
CA GLN A 2 22.61 7.00 -27.60
C GLN A 2 22.45 6.64 -26.12
N GLN A 3 22.02 7.60 -25.32
CA GLN A 3 21.59 7.39 -23.95
C GLN A 3 20.38 6.47 -24.05
N THR A 4 20.56 5.18 -23.77
CA THR A 4 19.43 4.25 -23.67
C THR A 4 18.58 4.77 -22.53
N ASP A 5 17.41 5.33 -22.85
CA ASP A 5 16.44 5.77 -21.86
C ASP A 5 16.13 4.58 -20.94
N VAL A 6 16.58 4.69 -19.70
CA VAL A 6 16.41 3.64 -18.70
C VAL A 6 14.91 3.49 -18.46
N LYS A 7 14.37 2.34 -18.86
CA LYS A 7 12.95 2.02 -18.66
C LYS A 7 12.60 2.04 -17.18
N ARG A 8 11.57 2.77 -16.81
CA ARG A 8 11.19 3.03 -15.42
C ARG A 8 9.89 2.34 -15.07
N LEU A 9 9.90 1.53 -14.02
CA LEU A 9 8.73 0.87 -13.48
C LEU A 9 8.28 1.56 -12.18
N PHE A 10 7.04 2.01 -12.14
CA PHE A 10 6.43 2.62 -10.95
C PHE A 10 5.42 1.66 -10.33
N ILE A 11 5.52 1.43 -9.03
CA ILE A 11 4.71 0.45 -8.33
C ILE A 11 3.99 1.10 -7.17
N VAL A 12 2.65 1.07 -7.20
CA VAL A 12 1.86 1.54 -6.08
C VAL A 12 1.61 0.41 -5.10
N LEU A 13 2.16 0.55 -3.91
CA LEU A 13 2.02 -0.35 -2.77
C LEU A 13 0.99 0.19 -1.76
N GLY A 14 0.49 -0.67 -0.92
CA GLY A 14 -0.40 -0.30 0.17
C GLY A 14 -1.55 -1.26 0.37
N MET A 15 -2.28 -1.06 1.47
CA MET A 15 -3.45 -1.88 1.80
C MET A 15 -4.63 -1.56 0.87
N HIS A 16 -5.49 -2.55 0.63
CA HIS A 16 -6.81 -2.31 0.04
C HIS A 16 -7.53 -1.18 0.78
N ARG A 17 -8.22 -0.30 0.06
CA ARG A 17 -8.95 0.87 0.59
C ARG A 17 -8.07 2.01 1.13
N SER A 18 -6.76 1.96 0.89
CA SER A 18 -5.83 3.06 1.24
C SER A 18 -5.65 4.11 0.14
N GLY A 19 -6.51 4.13 -0.88
CA GLY A 19 -6.42 5.09 -1.97
C GLY A 19 -5.44 4.68 -3.08
N THR A 20 -5.01 3.42 -3.12
CA THR A 20 -4.07 2.91 -4.15
C THR A 20 -4.56 3.16 -5.58
N SER A 21 -5.88 3.03 -5.85
CA SER A 21 -6.43 3.32 -7.19
C SER A 21 -6.30 4.80 -7.57
N ALA A 22 -6.51 5.72 -6.63
CA ALA A 22 -6.34 7.15 -6.87
C ALA A 22 -4.86 7.48 -7.17
N LEU A 23 -3.94 6.95 -6.38
CA LEU A 23 -2.51 7.10 -6.62
C LEU A 23 -2.08 6.51 -7.96
N THR A 24 -2.64 5.36 -8.34
CA THR A 24 -2.31 4.76 -9.65
C THR A 24 -2.78 5.64 -10.80
N ARG A 25 -4.02 6.14 -10.75
CA ARG A 25 -4.52 7.09 -11.76
C ARG A 25 -3.67 8.37 -11.82
N ALA A 26 -3.14 8.82 -10.69
CA ALA A 26 -2.25 9.97 -10.61
C ALA A 26 -0.97 9.80 -11.42
N LEU A 27 -0.48 8.58 -11.64
CA LEU A 27 0.73 8.32 -12.43
C LEU A 27 0.60 8.82 -13.87
N LYS A 28 -0.61 8.87 -14.43
CA LYS A 28 -0.84 9.41 -15.79
C LYS A 28 -0.50 10.90 -15.89
N VAL A 29 -0.53 11.64 -14.78
CA VAL A 29 -0.12 13.06 -14.74
C VAL A 29 1.36 13.24 -15.06
N PHE A 30 2.14 12.16 -15.00
CA PHE A 30 3.57 12.13 -15.33
C PHE A 30 3.86 11.38 -16.63
N ASP A 31 2.85 11.20 -17.48
CA ASP A 31 2.93 10.42 -18.71
C ASP A 31 3.44 8.99 -18.46
N ILE A 32 3.10 8.42 -17.28
CA ILE A 32 3.36 7.03 -16.96
C ILE A 32 2.18 6.19 -17.45
N ASP A 33 2.45 5.26 -18.35
CA ASP A 33 1.42 4.40 -18.92
C ASP A 33 0.98 3.32 -17.91
N LEU A 34 -0.31 3.02 -17.89
CA LEU A 34 -0.89 2.00 -17.02
C LEU A 34 -1.36 0.77 -17.82
N GLY A 35 -1.16 0.79 -19.15
CA GLY A 35 -1.74 -0.21 -20.04
C GLY A 35 -3.24 -0.05 -20.22
N ASN A 36 -3.83 -1.00 -20.91
CA ASN A 36 -5.27 -1.02 -21.23
C ASN A 36 -5.99 -2.32 -20.79
N ASN A 37 -5.25 -3.27 -20.22
CA ASN A 37 -5.81 -4.55 -19.77
C ASN A 37 -6.10 -4.51 -18.27
N HIS A 38 -7.03 -3.66 -17.85
CA HIS A 38 -7.39 -3.55 -16.43
C HIS A 38 -8.49 -4.54 -16.03
N ILE A 39 -8.56 -4.86 -14.75
CA ILE A 39 -9.73 -5.54 -14.19
C ILE A 39 -10.95 -4.62 -14.32
N PRO A 40 -12.14 -5.17 -14.58
CA PRO A 40 -13.36 -4.38 -14.78
C PRO A 40 -13.69 -3.52 -13.55
N THR A 41 -14.35 -2.39 -13.79
CA THR A 41 -14.97 -1.60 -12.73
C THR A 41 -16.10 -2.38 -12.06
N GLU A 42 -16.27 -2.17 -10.78
CA GLU A 42 -17.34 -2.80 -10.01
C GLU A 42 -18.20 -1.70 -9.38
N PRO A 43 -19.44 -1.50 -9.83
CA PRO A 43 -20.35 -0.50 -9.27
C PRO A 43 -20.54 -0.71 -7.77
N GLY A 44 -20.55 0.39 -7.00
CA GLY A 44 -20.65 0.34 -5.53
C GLY A 44 -19.37 -0.05 -4.79
N VAL A 45 -18.36 -0.61 -5.48
CA VAL A 45 -17.07 -0.97 -4.88
C VAL A 45 -15.96 -0.01 -5.31
N ASN A 46 -15.81 0.19 -6.62
CA ASN A 46 -14.86 1.15 -7.19
C ASN A 46 -15.33 1.63 -8.58
N ALA A 47 -16.26 2.56 -8.58
CA ALA A 47 -16.86 3.10 -9.80
C ALA A 47 -15.85 3.80 -10.73
N LYS A 48 -14.74 4.31 -10.18
CA LYS A 48 -13.67 5.00 -10.94
C LYS A 48 -12.54 4.08 -11.41
N GLY A 49 -12.70 2.76 -11.26
CA GLY A 49 -11.76 1.74 -11.74
C GLY A 49 -10.72 1.33 -10.68
N PHE A 50 -10.33 0.06 -10.78
CA PHE A 50 -9.31 -0.48 -9.89
C PHE A 50 -7.89 -0.13 -10.33
N TRP A 51 -7.69 0.10 -11.63
CA TRP A 51 -6.37 0.38 -12.22
C TRP A 51 -5.35 -0.73 -11.95
N GLU A 52 -5.82 -1.97 -11.93
CA GLU A 52 -4.99 -3.18 -11.77
C GLU A 52 -4.85 -3.86 -13.12
N ASP A 53 -3.61 -4.11 -13.58
CA ASP A 53 -3.37 -4.95 -14.74
C ASP A 53 -3.92 -6.35 -14.47
N ARG A 54 -4.83 -6.83 -15.35
CA ARG A 54 -5.55 -8.09 -15.17
C ARG A 54 -4.64 -9.30 -15.08
N ASP A 55 -3.56 -9.31 -15.87
CA ASP A 55 -2.67 -10.47 -15.91
C ASP A 55 -1.81 -10.53 -14.65
N ILE A 56 -1.29 -9.37 -14.19
CA ILE A 56 -0.56 -9.25 -12.91
C ILE A 56 -1.46 -9.59 -11.74
N TYR A 57 -2.69 -9.07 -11.72
CA TYR A 57 -3.71 -9.41 -10.72
C TYR A 57 -3.96 -10.92 -10.66
N THR A 58 -4.20 -11.55 -11.82
CA THR A 58 -4.47 -12.98 -11.92
C THR A 58 -3.29 -13.80 -11.38
N LEU A 59 -2.08 -13.44 -11.80
CA LEU A 59 -0.86 -14.11 -11.34
C LEU A 59 -0.67 -13.99 -9.81
N ASN A 60 -0.91 -12.80 -9.25
CA ASN A 60 -0.83 -12.58 -7.80
C ASN A 60 -1.87 -13.40 -7.03
N VAL A 61 -3.10 -13.50 -7.56
CA VAL A 61 -4.15 -14.33 -6.96
C VAL A 61 -3.78 -15.82 -7.01
N GLU A 62 -3.24 -16.30 -8.13
CA GLU A 62 -2.79 -17.69 -8.28
C GLU A 62 -1.62 -18.01 -7.33
N MET A 63 -0.63 -17.12 -7.20
CA MET A 63 0.47 -17.28 -6.26
C MET A 63 -0.01 -17.37 -4.81
N LEU A 64 -0.90 -16.46 -4.38
CA LEU A 64 -1.47 -16.54 -3.05
C LEU A 64 -2.26 -17.83 -2.83
N ARG A 65 -3.03 -18.27 -3.84
CA ARG A 65 -3.78 -19.54 -3.79
C ARG A 65 -2.85 -20.74 -3.66
N ALA A 66 -1.72 -20.75 -4.38
CA ALA A 66 -0.70 -21.80 -4.27
C ALA A 66 -0.07 -21.90 -2.88
N LEU A 67 -0.05 -20.80 -2.13
CA LEU A 67 0.36 -20.74 -0.73
C LEU A 67 -0.79 -21.01 0.28
N ALA A 68 -1.98 -21.36 -0.19
CA ALA A 68 -3.20 -21.46 0.63
C ALA A 68 -3.51 -20.16 1.42
N ILE A 69 -3.14 -19.00 0.86
CA ILE A 69 -3.33 -17.66 1.45
C ILE A 69 -4.32 -16.88 0.57
N ARG A 70 -5.17 -16.09 1.22
CA ARG A 70 -6.01 -15.09 0.56
C ARG A 70 -5.52 -13.69 0.91
N TRP A 71 -5.95 -12.69 0.12
CA TRP A 71 -5.60 -11.29 0.38
C TRP A 71 -6.03 -10.82 1.78
N ASP A 72 -7.11 -11.37 2.31
CA ASP A 72 -7.69 -11.03 3.62
C ASP A 72 -7.19 -11.91 4.79
N HIS A 73 -6.12 -12.67 4.57
CA HIS A 73 -5.41 -13.39 5.60
C HIS A 73 -4.24 -12.55 6.14
N THR A 74 -4.05 -12.56 7.43
CA THR A 74 -2.89 -11.92 8.10
C THR A 74 -1.70 -12.88 8.27
N THR A 75 -1.77 -14.06 7.66
CA THR A 75 -0.67 -15.03 7.67
C THR A 75 0.52 -14.47 6.91
N PRO A 76 1.69 -14.30 7.52
CA PRO A 76 2.87 -13.79 6.84
C PRO A 76 3.31 -14.72 5.70
N ILE A 77 3.76 -14.13 4.59
CA ILE A 77 4.48 -14.85 3.54
C ILE A 77 5.94 -14.97 3.98
N ARG A 78 6.49 -16.17 3.98
CA ARG A 78 7.84 -16.48 4.47
C ARG A 78 8.85 -16.50 3.33
N PRO A 79 10.15 -16.37 3.60
CA PRO A 79 11.18 -16.55 2.58
C PRO A 79 11.10 -17.90 1.84
N SER A 80 10.77 -18.99 2.56
CA SER A 80 10.54 -20.30 1.96
C SER A 80 9.36 -20.35 1.00
N ASP A 81 8.30 -19.58 1.27
CA ASP A 81 7.13 -19.45 0.39
C ASP A 81 7.52 -18.73 -0.89
N ILE A 82 8.34 -17.67 -0.78
CA ILE A 82 8.88 -16.95 -1.94
C ILE A 82 9.76 -17.86 -2.78
N GLN A 83 10.68 -18.59 -2.15
CA GLN A 83 11.52 -19.57 -2.83
C GLN A 83 10.67 -20.63 -3.57
N TYR A 84 9.63 -21.14 -2.92
CA TYR A 84 8.70 -22.07 -3.54
C TYR A 84 8.06 -21.47 -4.80
N LEU A 85 7.56 -20.22 -4.73
CA LEU A 85 6.95 -19.55 -5.88
C LEU A 85 7.96 -19.35 -7.02
N CYS A 86 9.21 -19.01 -6.72
CA CYS A 86 10.26 -18.82 -7.72
C CYS A 86 10.64 -20.12 -8.45
N LEU A 87 10.49 -21.28 -7.79
CA LEU A 87 10.73 -22.58 -8.39
C LEU A 87 9.56 -23.11 -9.24
N LYS A 88 8.41 -22.43 -9.22
CA LYS A 88 7.22 -22.78 -10.00
C LYS A 88 7.14 -21.97 -11.31
N PRO A 89 6.27 -22.34 -12.25
CA PRO A 89 6.06 -21.61 -13.50
C PRO A 89 5.63 -20.14 -13.32
N PHE A 90 5.33 -19.72 -12.10
CA PHE A 90 5.00 -18.32 -11.79
C PHE A 90 6.12 -17.36 -12.15
N PHE A 91 7.39 -17.77 -11.92
CA PHE A 91 8.53 -16.91 -12.18
C PHE A 91 8.69 -16.61 -13.67
N GLN A 92 8.71 -17.64 -14.54
CA GLN A 92 8.81 -17.45 -15.99
C GLN A 92 7.60 -16.67 -16.53
N ARG A 93 6.39 -16.92 -16.02
CA ARG A 93 5.20 -16.19 -16.40
C ARG A 93 5.29 -14.71 -16.02
N ALA A 94 5.77 -14.41 -14.80
CA ALA A 94 5.99 -13.04 -14.34
C ALA A 94 7.05 -12.31 -15.18
N GLN A 95 8.16 -12.98 -15.50
CA GLN A 95 9.20 -12.44 -16.38
C GLN A 95 8.65 -12.11 -17.77
N ALA A 96 7.99 -13.05 -18.42
CA ALA A 96 7.41 -12.85 -19.76
C ALA A 96 6.39 -11.72 -19.77
N LEU A 97 5.52 -11.68 -18.75
CA LEU A 97 4.50 -10.65 -18.60
C LEU A 97 5.11 -9.25 -18.43
N LEU A 98 6.05 -9.12 -17.52
CA LEU A 98 6.66 -7.82 -17.24
C LEU A 98 7.58 -7.37 -18.38
N ALA A 99 8.34 -8.27 -18.99
CA ALA A 99 9.14 -7.98 -20.17
C ALA A 99 8.28 -7.45 -21.34
N ALA A 100 7.10 -8.07 -21.57
CA ALA A 100 6.17 -7.60 -22.60
C ALA A 100 5.63 -6.19 -22.31
N ARG A 101 5.34 -5.85 -21.03
CA ARG A 101 4.91 -4.50 -20.64
C ARG A 101 6.06 -3.50 -20.80
N MET A 102 7.22 -3.81 -20.25
CA MET A 102 8.40 -2.94 -20.33
C MET A 102 8.96 -2.82 -21.77
N GLY A 103 8.72 -3.82 -22.63
CA GLY A 103 9.03 -3.75 -24.06
C GLY A 103 8.20 -2.71 -24.80
N ARG A 104 6.96 -2.46 -24.34
CA ARG A 104 5.98 -1.57 -25.00
C ARG A 104 6.05 -0.14 -24.48
N TYR A 105 6.42 0.07 -23.22
CA TYR A 105 6.34 1.37 -22.54
C TYR A 105 7.71 1.77 -21.97
N GLU A 106 8.08 3.03 -22.09
CA GLU A 106 9.28 3.61 -21.46
C GLU A 106 9.09 3.78 -19.94
N ARG A 107 7.89 4.23 -19.57
CA ARG A 107 7.45 4.40 -18.19
C ARG A 107 6.16 3.63 -17.98
N PHE A 108 6.20 2.66 -17.10
CA PHE A 108 5.04 1.82 -16.84
C PHE A 108 4.69 1.80 -15.35
N GLY A 109 3.40 1.91 -15.07
CA GLY A 109 2.86 1.89 -13.72
C GLY A 109 2.06 0.63 -13.46
N ILE A 110 2.30 -0.02 -12.34
CA ILE A 110 1.52 -1.17 -11.89
C ILE A 110 1.00 -0.98 -10.48
N LYS A 111 -0.18 -1.54 -10.22
CA LYS A 111 -0.77 -1.60 -8.91
C LYS A 111 -1.59 -2.87 -8.74
N ASP A 112 -1.32 -3.55 -7.67
CA ASP A 112 -2.19 -4.51 -7.01
C ASP A 112 -1.82 -4.47 -5.51
N PRO A 113 -2.74 -4.29 -4.58
CA PRO A 113 -2.40 -4.29 -3.16
C PRO A 113 -1.62 -5.52 -2.71
N ARG A 114 -1.85 -6.69 -3.34
CA ARG A 114 -1.15 -7.95 -3.06
C ARG A 114 0.36 -7.86 -3.31
N LEU A 115 0.79 -6.96 -4.22
CA LEU A 115 2.20 -6.69 -4.47
C LEU A 115 2.95 -6.32 -3.18
N SER A 116 2.33 -5.59 -2.26
CA SER A 116 2.96 -5.26 -0.98
C SER A 116 3.48 -6.49 -0.24
N ARG A 117 2.78 -7.62 -0.31
CA ARG A 117 3.12 -8.87 0.36
C ARG A 117 3.94 -9.81 -0.50
N LEU A 118 3.75 -9.77 -1.81
CA LEU A 118 4.45 -10.57 -2.82
C LEU A 118 5.70 -9.87 -3.37
N LEU A 119 6.04 -8.68 -2.84
CA LEU A 119 7.15 -7.87 -3.36
C LEU A 119 8.48 -8.61 -3.41
N PRO A 120 8.86 -9.44 -2.43
CA PRO A 120 10.10 -10.22 -2.53
C PRO A 120 10.14 -11.16 -3.74
N PHE A 121 9.01 -11.77 -4.13
CA PHE A 121 8.94 -12.55 -5.37
C PHE A 121 9.17 -11.65 -6.61
N TRP A 122 8.46 -10.53 -6.68
CA TRP A 122 8.58 -9.61 -7.81
C TRP A 122 9.97 -8.97 -7.91
N GLN A 123 10.65 -8.75 -6.79
CA GLN A 123 12.04 -8.27 -6.78
C GLN A 123 12.99 -9.23 -7.49
N HIS A 124 12.83 -10.55 -7.34
CA HIS A 124 13.59 -11.53 -8.14
C HIS A 124 13.31 -11.37 -9.63
N VAL A 125 12.07 -11.08 -10.02
CA VAL A 125 11.71 -10.81 -11.42
C VAL A 125 12.35 -9.51 -11.90
N PHE A 126 12.32 -8.44 -11.11
CA PHE A 126 12.93 -7.14 -11.48
C PHE A 126 14.43 -7.28 -11.70
N VAL A 127 15.12 -7.97 -10.78
CA VAL A 127 16.57 -8.24 -10.92
C VAL A 127 16.85 -9.03 -12.19
N SER A 128 16.05 -10.05 -12.51
CA SER A 128 16.25 -10.87 -13.69
C SER A 128 16.05 -10.14 -15.04
N LEU A 129 15.35 -9.00 -14.99
CA LEU A 129 15.06 -8.16 -16.15
C LEU A 129 15.83 -6.82 -16.14
N ASP A 130 16.73 -6.64 -15.19
CA ASP A 130 17.50 -5.39 -14.98
C ASP A 130 16.57 -4.16 -14.83
N ILE A 131 15.49 -4.32 -14.08
CA ILE A 131 14.51 -3.25 -13.83
C ILE A 131 14.74 -2.67 -12.45
N GLN A 132 14.87 -1.34 -12.37
CA GLN A 132 14.87 -0.61 -11.10
C GLN A 132 13.47 -0.03 -10.83
N PRO A 133 12.74 -0.55 -9.84
CA PRO A 133 11.41 -0.06 -9.53
C PRO A 133 11.46 1.22 -8.69
N HIS A 134 10.41 2.04 -8.85
CA HIS A 134 10.10 3.19 -7.99
C HIS A 134 8.79 2.91 -7.24
N TYR A 135 8.79 3.05 -5.92
CA TYR A 135 7.63 2.68 -5.11
C TYR A 135 6.87 3.89 -4.58
N LEU A 136 5.56 3.95 -4.84
CA LEU A 136 4.63 4.83 -4.14
C LEU A 136 3.92 4.02 -3.06
N ILE A 137 4.10 4.39 -1.80
CA ILE A 137 3.43 3.73 -0.67
C ILE A 137 2.21 4.55 -0.30
N ALA A 138 1.02 4.02 -0.61
CA ALA A 138 -0.25 4.65 -0.28
C ALA A 138 -0.52 4.55 1.22
N LEU A 139 -0.55 5.69 1.88
CA LEU A 139 -0.92 5.82 3.29
C LEU A 139 -2.35 6.34 3.42
N ARG A 140 -3.14 5.71 4.26
CA ARG A 140 -4.43 6.21 4.72
C ARG A 140 -4.62 5.86 6.18
N HIS A 141 -5.37 6.72 6.91
CA HIS A 141 -5.63 6.48 8.32
C HIS A 141 -6.24 5.10 8.54
N PRO A 142 -5.67 4.25 9.43
CA PRO A 142 -6.10 2.86 9.61
C PRO A 142 -7.57 2.71 10.04
N ALA A 143 -8.12 3.68 10.81
CA ALA A 143 -9.54 3.69 11.14
C ALA A 143 -10.42 3.89 9.89
N SER A 144 -10.03 4.78 8.97
CA SER A 144 -10.77 5.01 7.72
C SER A 144 -10.74 3.78 6.82
N VAL A 145 -9.59 3.07 6.78
CA VAL A 145 -9.48 1.78 6.07
C VAL A 145 -10.37 0.72 6.71
N ALA A 146 -10.36 0.62 8.05
CA ALA A 146 -11.17 -0.36 8.80
C ALA A 146 -12.67 -0.11 8.56
N GLN A 147 -13.12 1.14 8.59
CA GLN A 147 -14.50 1.50 8.32
C GLN A 147 -14.91 1.17 6.88
N SER A 148 -14.05 1.48 5.88
CA SER A 148 -14.30 1.13 4.48
C SER A 148 -14.38 -0.39 4.26
N LEU A 149 -13.58 -1.19 4.98
CA LEU A 149 -13.64 -2.66 4.93
C LEU A 149 -14.85 -3.23 5.68
N ALA A 150 -15.31 -2.56 6.74
CA ALA A 150 -16.54 -2.94 7.42
C ALA A 150 -17.75 -2.80 6.49
N VAL A 151 -17.84 -1.69 5.75
CA VAL A 151 -18.93 -1.46 4.78
C VAL A 151 -18.85 -2.45 3.61
N ARG A 152 -17.66 -2.63 3.00
CA ARG A 152 -17.51 -3.44 1.79
C ARG A 152 -17.51 -4.95 2.04
N ASN A 153 -16.82 -5.38 3.12
CA ASN A 153 -16.50 -6.79 3.37
C ASN A 153 -17.09 -7.33 4.67
N HIS A 154 -17.82 -6.50 5.43
CA HIS A 154 -18.35 -6.83 6.75
C HIS A 154 -17.26 -7.32 7.72
N PHE A 155 -16.03 -6.82 7.57
CA PHE A 155 -14.92 -7.19 8.42
C PHE A 155 -15.03 -6.52 9.79
N ARG A 156 -14.68 -7.28 10.83
CA ARG A 156 -14.47 -6.72 12.15
C ARG A 156 -13.28 -5.76 12.12
N LYS A 157 -13.33 -4.73 12.95
CA LYS A 157 -12.31 -3.70 13.09
C LYS A 157 -10.92 -4.31 13.31
N GLU A 158 -10.81 -5.26 14.21
CA GLU A 158 -9.56 -5.92 14.58
C GLU A 158 -8.90 -6.61 13.37
N LYS A 159 -9.70 -7.29 12.56
CA LYS A 159 -9.21 -7.91 11.31
C LYS A 159 -8.70 -6.84 10.34
N SER A 160 -9.45 -5.77 10.17
CA SER A 160 -9.09 -4.67 9.25
C SER A 160 -7.80 -3.97 9.65
N LEU A 161 -7.63 -3.71 10.96
CA LEU A 161 -6.41 -3.11 11.51
C LEU A 161 -5.20 -4.05 11.39
N ALA A 162 -5.39 -5.35 11.61
CA ALA A 162 -4.35 -6.34 11.42
C ALA A 162 -3.90 -6.44 9.94
N LEU A 163 -4.85 -6.37 9.01
CA LEU A 163 -4.57 -6.34 7.57
C LEU A 163 -3.84 -5.04 7.18
N TRP A 164 -4.30 -3.87 7.68
CA TRP A 164 -3.61 -2.62 7.43
C TRP A 164 -2.14 -2.70 7.87
N LEU A 165 -1.91 -3.23 9.07
CA LEU A 165 -0.58 -3.39 9.63
C LEU A 165 0.28 -4.34 8.80
N GLU A 166 -0.24 -5.51 8.43
CA GLU A 166 0.48 -6.51 7.63
C GLU A 166 0.90 -5.94 6.26
N TYR A 167 -0.02 -5.29 5.54
CA TYR A 167 0.27 -4.73 4.22
C TYR A 167 1.21 -3.53 4.29
N THR A 168 1.02 -2.64 5.25
CA THR A 168 1.86 -1.45 5.43
C THR A 168 3.28 -1.85 5.81
N MET A 169 3.42 -2.76 6.76
CA MET A 169 4.75 -3.21 7.19
C MET A 169 5.46 -4.05 6.11
N ALA A 170 4.72 -4.85 5.35
CA ALA A 170 5.29 -5.55 4.20
C ALA A 170 5.78 -4.56 3.13
N ALA A 171 4.98 -3.54 2.80
CA ALA A 171 5.38 -2.49 1.85
C ALA A 171 6.66 -1.77 2.33
N LEU A 172 6.73 -1.36 3.60
CA LEU A 172 7.89 -0.67 4.17
C LEU A 172 9.15 -1.54 4.18
N GLN A 173 9.01 -2.79 4.62
CA GLN A 173 10.14 -3.70 4.77
C GLN A 173 10.73 -4.10 3.42
N HIS A 174 9.86 -4.39 2.45
CA HIS A 174 10.30 -4.94 1.17
C HIS A 174 10.66 -3.87 0.13
N SER A 175 10.32 -2.60 0.35
CA SER A 175 10.75 -1.47 -0.51
C SER A 175 11.98 -0.74 0.01
N ARG A 176 12.65 -1.25 1.06
CA ARG A 176 13.86 -0.66 1.62
C ARG A 176 14.98 -0.61 0.58
N ASP A 177 15.88 0.36 0.75
CA ASP A 177 17.08 0.56 -0.10
C ASP A 177 16.74 0.76 -1.59
N THR A 178 15.51 1.16 -1.86
CA THR A 178 15.02 1.44 -3.22
C THR A 178 14.32 2.79 -3.23
N SER A 179 14.31 3.47 -4.36
CA SER A 179 13.60 4.74 -4.52
C SER A 179 12.11 4.60 -4.16
N ARG A 180 11.70 5.19 -3.03
CA ARG A 180 10.35 5.08 -2.48
C ARG A 180 9.84 6.40 -1.93
N LEU A 181 8.53 6.59 -2.01
CA LEU A 181 7.85 7.77 -1.52
C LEU A 181 6.54 7.38 -0.83
N VAL A 182 6.30 7.90 0.37
CA VAL A 182 5.00 7.76 1.04
C VAL A 182 4.08 8.88 0.58
N VAL A 183 2.86 8.51 0.21
CA VAL A 183 1.82 9.48 -0.20
C VAL A 183 0.58 9.27 0.64
N ASP A 184 0.22 10.29 1.39
CA ASP A 184 -1.00 10.30 2.21
C ASP A 184 -2.22 10.57 1.33
N TYR A 185 -3.18 9.63 1.36
CA TYR A 185 -4.41 9.72 0.57
C TYR A 185 -5.25 10.96 0.91
N ASP A 186 -5.35 11.30 2.19
CA ASP A 186 -6.17 12.44 2.61
C ASP A 186 -5.54 13.76 2.14
N ARG A 187 -4.21 13.88 2.15
CA ARG A 187 -3.48 15.02 1.57
C ARG A 187 -3.65 15.08 0.05
N MET A 188 -3.52 13.95 -0.64
CA MET A 188 -3.75 13.87 -2.10
C MET A 188 -5.16 14.32 -2.47
N MET A 189 -6.17 13.98 -1.68
CA MET A 189 -7.54 14.40 -1.89
C MET A 189 -7.77 15.88 -1.57
N HIS A 190 -7.00 16.43 -0.61
CA HIS A 190 -7.17 17.82 -0.17
C HIS A 190 -6.43 18.81 -1.07
N ASN A 191 -5.20 18.48 -1.43
CA ASN A 191 -4.35 19.33 -2.27
C ASN A 191 -3.55 18.47 -3.29
N PRO A 192 -4.25 17.97 -4.33
CA PRO A 192 -3.64 17.07 -5.31
C PRO A 192 -2.47 17.72 -6.05
N VAL A 193 -2.56 19.01 -6.39
CA VAL A 193 -1.52 19.72 -7.13
C VAL A 193 -0.21 19.74 -6.34
N SER A 194 -0.27 20.04 -5.05
CA SER A 194 0.92 20.06 -4.19
C SER A 194 1.55 18.68 -4.06
N GLU A 195 0.73 17.64 -3.84
CA GLU A 195 1.24 16.27 -3.71
C GLU A 195 1.83 15.76 -5.04
N LEU A 196 1.22 16.07 -6.17
CA LEU A 196 1.75 15.70 -7.49
C LEU A 196 3.07 16.43 -7.80
N ARG A 197 3.18 17.72 -7.46
CA ARG A 197 4.47 18.43 -7.58
C ARG A 197 5.55 17.78 -6.73
N ARG A 198 5.26 17.39 -5.49
CA ARG A 198 6.18 16.68 -4.61
C ARG A 198 6.64 15.34 -5.21
N ILE A 199 5.72 14.55 -5.76
CA ILE A 199 6.03 13.31 -6.46
C ILE A 199 6.93 13.58 -7.69
N GLY A 200 6.57 14.58 -8.49
CA GLY A 200 7.36 14.98 -9.67
C GLY A 200 8.78 15.40 -9.30
N GLN A 201 8.94 16.22 -8.27
CA GLN A 201 10.25 16.64 -7.76
C GLN A 201 11.10 15.46 -7.27
N HIS A 202 10.50 14.52 -6.53
CA HIS A 202 11.22 13.37 -6.00
C HIS A 202 11.82 12.48 -7.09
N TRP A 203 11.15 12.32 -8.23
CA TRP A 203 11.62 11.47 -9.33
C TRP A 203 12.04 12.22 -10.60
N ASN A 204 12.14 13.54 -10.51
CA ASN A 204 12.44 14.41 -11.66
C ASN A 204 11.49 14.11 -12.85
N LEU A 205 10.18 14.17 -12.58
CA LEU A 205 9.12 13.97 -13.56
C LEU A 205 8.41 15.29 -13.84
N CYS A 206 8.17 15.56 -15.11
CA CYS A 206 7.34 16.68 -15.54
C CYS A 206 5.87 16.35 -15.36
N LEU A 207 5.07 17.34 -15.00
CA LEU A 207 3.62 17.25 -14.94
C LEU A 207 3.04 17.56 -16.32
N ASN A 208 2.09 16.73 -16.74
CA ASN A 208 1.21 17.01 -17.87
C ASN A 208 0.02 17.82 -17.39
N ASP A 209 -0.08 19.08 -17.79
CA ASP A 209 -1.11 20.01 -17.27
C ASP A 209 -2.54 19.57 -17.62
N THR A 210 -2.76 18.95 -18.78
CA THR A 210 -4.05 18.41 -19.18
C THR A 210 -4.47 17.28 -18.27
N GLU A 211 -3.59 16.30 -18.05
CA GLU A 211 -3.84 15.18 -17.14
C GLU A 211 -3.96 15.64 -15.67
N LEU A 212 -3.19 16.66 -15.27
CA LEU A 212 -3.31 17.28 -13.96
C LEU A 212 -4.70 17.89 -13.74
N HIS A 213 -5.23 18.61 -14.74
CA HIS A 213 -6.57 19.17 -14.68
C HIS A 213 -7.62 18.06 -14.58
N HIS A 214 -7.57 17.09 -15.47
CA HIS A 214 -8.48 15.93 -15.44
C HIS A 214 -8.41 15.17 -14.11
N TYR A 215 -7.22 14.95 -13.58
CA TYR A 215 -7.06 14.23 -12.32
C TYR A 215 -7.69 15.01 -11.16
N SER A 216 -7.35 16.29 -11.04
CA SER A 216 -7.74 17.10 -9.88
C SER A 216 -9.20 17.58 -9.91
N LYS A 217 -9.81 17.74 -11.08
CA LYS A 217 -11.18 18.28 -11.23
C LYS A 217 -12.21 17.20 -11.52
N ASP A 218 -11.88 16.23 -12.39
CA ASP A 218 -12.87 15.28 -12.89
C ASP A 218 -12.76 13.92 -12.19
N PHE A 219 -11.53 13.49 -11.92
CA PHE A 219 -11.31 12.16 -11.34
C PHE A 219 -11.45 12.17 -9.81
N LEU A 220 -10.80 13.10 -9.10
CA LEU A 220 -10.92 13.19 -7.65
C LEU A 220 -12.30 13.73 -7.28
N ASP A 221 -13.07 12.86 -6.65
CA ASP A 221 -14.42 13.20 -6.19
C ASP A 221 -14.41 13.29 -4.66
N GLN A 222 -14.58 14.49 -4.15
CA GLN A 222 -14.60 14.75 -2.71
C GLN A 222 -15.82 14.10 -2.03
N SER A 223 -16.91 13.82 -2.76
CA SER A 223 -18.08 13.13 -2.22
C SER A 223 -17.80 11.66 -1.87
N LEU A 224 -16.78 11.06 -2.52
CA LEU A 224 -16.28 9.71 -2.19
C LEU A 224 -15.44 9.67 -0.90
N ARG A 225 -15.24 10.80 -0.25
CA ARG A 225 -14.72 10.90 1.12
C ARG A 225 -15.81 10.48 2.11
N HIS A 226 -16.11 9.22 2.20
CA HIS A 226 -17.17 8.70 3.07
C HIS A 226 -16.91 8.92 4.59
N HIS A 227 -15.79 9.56 4.98
CA HIS A 227 -15.39 9.65 6.38
C HIS A 227 -14.65 10.96 6.68
N GLN A 228 -15.38 12.07 6.69
CA GLN A 228 -14.96 13.34 7.28
C GLN A 228 -15.69 13.51 8.62
N GLY A 229 -14.97 13.46 9.71
CA GLY A 229 -15.55 13.74 11.02
C GLY A 229 -14.63 13.31 12.16
N SER A 230 -14.89 13.82 13.35
CA SER A 230 -14.34 13.37 14.61
C SER A 230 -14.85 11.94 14.91
N ASP A 231 -14.30 10.94 14.17
CA ASP A 231 -14.57 9.54 14.49
C ASP A 231 -13.96 9.25 15.87
N PRO A 232 -14.74 8.79 16.86
CA PRO A 232 -14.21 8.35 18.14
C PRO A 232 -13.08 7.34 17.99
N LEU A 233 -13.01 6.64 16.85
CA LEU A 233 -11.92 5.74 16.50
C LEU A 233 -10.60 6.47 16.19
N ARG A 234 -10.62 7.70 15.69
CA ARG A 234 -9.40 8.50 15.49
C ARG A 234 -8.76 8.83 16.83
N THR A 235 -9.53 9.38 17.75
CA THR A 235 -9.08 9.74 19.10
C THR A 235 -8.56 8.52 19.87
N PHE A 236 -9.17 7.35 19.65
CA PHE A 236 -8.82 6.11 20.36
C PHE A 236 -7.53 5.44 19.85
N MET A 237 -7.17 5.66 18.57
CA MET A 237 -5.97 5.09 17.98
C MET A 237 -4.70 5.89 18.31
N GLU A 238 -4.86 7.10 18.87
CA GLU A 238 -3.73 8.01 19.14
C GLU A 238 -2.75 7.52 20.22
N ILE A 239 -3.06 6.43 20.94
CA ILE A 239 -2.26 5.96 22.09
C ILE A 239 -1.58 4.60 21.81
N GLY A 240 -1.80 3.96 20.67
CA GLY A 240 -1.32 2.60 20.38
C GLY A 240 -0.10 2.50 19.47
N PRO A 241 0.48 1.29 19.34
CA PRO A 241 1.59 1.05 18.41
C PRO A 241 1.24 1.32 16.95
N LEU A 242 -0.02 1.11 16.54
CA LEU A 242 -0.53 1.48 15.21
C LEU A 242 -0.41 2.98 14.94
N TYR A 243 -0.69 3.80 15.96
CA TYR A 243 -0.54 5.25 15.86
C TYR A 243 0.92 5.66 15.68
N LYS A 244 1.85 5.02 16.40
CA LYS A 244 3.29 5.30 16.26
C LYS A 244 3.76 5.05 14.83
N ILE A 245 3.37 3.91 14.24
CA ILE A 245 3.68 3.58 12.85
C ILE A 245 3.03 4.60 11.90
N PHE A 246 1.74 4.87 12.08
CA PHE A 246 1.01 5.82 11.24
C PHE A 246 1.60 7.23 11.34
N SER A 247 1.93 7.71 12.56
CA SER A 247 2.53 9.03 12.78
C SER A 247 3.90 9.19 12.11
N VAL A 248 4.75 8.15 12.15
CA VAL A 248 6.04 8.17 11.43
C VAL A 248 5.81 8.24 9.92
N LEU A 249 4.84 7.49 9.40
CA LEU A 249 4.50 7.51 7.98
C LEU A 249 3.87 8.84 7.55
N GLN A 250 3.07 9.48 8.39
CA GLN A 250 2.56 10.82 8.12
C GLN A 250 3.70 11.85 8.01
N LYS A 251 4.70 11.76 8.88
CA LYS A 251 5.89 12.62 8.79
C LYS A 251 6.70 12.33 7.53
N ALA A 252 6.83 11.07 7.14
CA ALA A 252 7.47 10.69 5.87
C ALA A 252 6.70 11.19 4.65
N ALA A 253 5.36 11.23 4.72
CA ALA A 253 4.51 11.76 3.65
C ALA A 253 4.62 13.29 3.46
N VAL A 254 5.33 13.99 4.34
CA VAL A 254 5.65 15.41 4.25
C VAL A 254 7.15 15.68 4.31
N ASP A 255 7.95 14.66 4.01
CA ASP A 255 9.40 14.70 3.92
C ASP A 255 10.11 15.14 5.23
N GLN A 256 9.44 15.02 6.38
CA GLN A 256 10.00 15.30 7.71
C GLN A 256 10.75 14.12 8.31
N VAL A 257 10.58 12.93 7.75
CA VAL A 257 11.27 11.70 8.15
C VAL A 257 11.76 10.98 6.92
N ASP A 258 13.03 10.71 6.88
CA ASP A 258 13.64 9.80 5.92
C ASP A 258 13.52 8.36 6.45
N LEU A 259 12.77 7.53 5.71
CA LEU A 259 12.53 6.13 6.07
C LEU A 259 13.77 5.24 5.90
N ASP A 260 14.79 5.70 5.17
CA ASP A 260 16.02 4.95 4.91
C ASP A 260 17.15 5.35 5.87
N ARG A 261 16.91 6.33 6.73
CA ARG A 261 17.80 6.65 7.83
C ARG A 261 17.93 5.49 8.82
N ALA A 262 19.13 5.18 9.27
CA ALA A 262 19.45 3.98 10.05
C ALA A 262 18.56 3.76 11.29
N ASP A 263 18.24 4.82 12.03
CA ASP A 263 17.38 4.75 13.21
C ASP A 263 15.92 4.44 12.84
N CYS A 264 15.43 5.00 11.74
CA CYS A 264 14.11 4.71 11.23
C CYS A 264 14.02 3.27 10.71
N CYS A 265 15.03 2.82 9.99
CA CYS A 265 15.16 1.42 9.55
C CYS A 265 15.14 0.45 10.73
N ALA A 266 15.91 0.71 11.78
CA ALA A 266 15.95 -0.11 12.99
C ALA A 266 14.58 -0.16 13.69
N GLN A 267 13.87 0.96 13.72
CA GLN A 267 12.52 1.05 14.28
C GLN A 267 11.51 0.25 13.45
N ILE A 268 11.57 0.33 12.11
CA ILE A 268 10.71 -0.46 11.20
C ILE A 268 10.99 -1.94 11.40
N ASP A 269 12.26 -2.35 11.51
CA ASP A 269 12.64 -3.75 11.77
C ASP A 269 12.11 -4.26 13.11
N GLN A 270 12.16 -3.43 14.13
CA GLN A 270 11.60 -3.76 15.44
C GLN A 270 10.09 -3.99 15.34
N TRP A 271 9.36 -3.09 14.69
CA TRP A 271 7.92 -3.25 14.48
C TRP A 271 7.60 -4.49 13.64
N TYR A 272 8.34 -4.71 12.55
CA TYR A 272 8.14 -5.86 11.68
C TYR A 272 8.33 -7.19 12.42
N ARG A 273 9.37 -7.31 13.27
CA ARG A 273 9.59 -8.47 14.13
C ARG A 273 8.50 -8.65 15.18
N GLN A 274 7.98 -7.57 15.75
CA GLN A 274 6.90 -7.64 16.74
C GLN A 274 5.58 -8.13 16.15
N ILE A 275 5.31 -7.82 14.89
CA ILE A 275 4.10 -8.22 14.18
C ILE A 275 4.21 -9.67 13.69
N ARG A 276 5.39 -10.11 13.35
CA ARG A 276 5.70 -11.45 12.82
C ARG A 276 6.46 -12.29 13.85
N PRO A 277 5.75 -12.77 14.85
CA PRO A 277 6.38 -13.57 15.87
C PRO A 277 6.89 -14.91 15.30
N SER A 278 8.09 -15.29 15.71
CA SER A 278 8.65 -16.61 15.52
C SER A 278 7.66 -17.71 15.99
N HIS A 279 7.77 -18.91 15.45
CA HIS A 279 6.85 -20.05 15.51
C HIS A 279 6.30 -20.50 16.89
N THR A 280 6.47 -19.76 17.97
CA THR A 280 5.99 -20.11 19.31
C THR A 280 4.57 -19.58 19.55
N SER A 281 3.73 -20.33 20.24
CA SER A 281 2.34 -19.99 20.60
C SER A 281 2.20 -18.64 21.31
N ARG A 282 3.24 -18.19 22.02
CA ARG A 282 3.32 -16.87 22.67
C ARG A 282 3.12 -15.70 21.70
N ALA A 283 3.45 -15.87 20.50
CA ALA A 283 3.54 -14.84 19.49
C ALA A 283 2.20 -14.55 18.77
N ARG A 284 1.34 -15.56 18.63
CA ARG A 284 -0.08 -15.33 18.23
C ARG A 284 -0.82 -14.47 19.25
N HIS A 285 -0.39 -14.51 20.52
CA HIS A 285 -0.89 -13.66 21.58
C HIS A 285 -0.44 -12.19 21.45
N THR A 286 0.73 -11.90 20.87
CA THR A 286 1.25 -10.54 20.80
C THR A 286 0.46 -9.68 19.81
N LEU A 287 0.17 -10.17 18.61
CA LEU A 287 -0.68 -9.44 17.65
C LEU A 287 -2.11 -9.30 18.19
N LYS A 288 -2.68 -10.38 18.77
CA LYS A 288 -3.97 -10.32 19.46
C LYS A 288 -3.92 -9.38 20.68
N ARG A 289 -2.82 -9.33 21.41
CA ARG A 289 -2.62 -8.43 22.56
C ARG A 289 -2.45 -6.97 22.12
N TRP A 290 -1.75 -6.73 21.02
CA TRP A 290 -1.66 -5.42 20.38
C TRP A 290 -3.02 -4.92 19.91
N ILE A 291 -3.77 -5.77 19.23
CA ILE A 291 -5.12 -5.45 18.77
C ILE A 291 -6.08 -5.32 19.97
N ARG A 292 -5.96 -6.16 21.00
CA ARG A 292 -6.75 -6.08 22.24
C ARG A 292 -6.38 -4.85 23.08
N ALA A 293 -5.12 -4.44 23.17
CA ALA A 293 -4.74 -3.22 23.88
C ALA A 293 -5.41 -1.98 23.25
N VAL A 294 -5.63 -2.00 21.94
CA VAL A 294 -6.47 -1.01 21.25
C VAL A 294 -7.95 -1.16 21.63
N ALA A 295 -8.42 -2.37 21.96
CA ALA A 295 -9.83 -2.63 22.31
C ALA A 295 -10.15 -2.45 23.80
N ILE A 296 -9.21 -2.75 24.71
CA ILE A 296 -9.42 -2.72 26.18
C ILE A 296 -9.51 -1.28 26.73
N ASN A 297 -8.84 -0.31 26.10
CA ASN A 297 -9.03 1.10 26.46
C ASN A 297 -10.47 1.62 26.29
N ARG A 298 -11.35 0.88 25.64
CA ARG A 298 -12.80 1.21 25.59
C ARG A 298 -13.46 1.24 26.97
N SER A 299 -13.04 0.37 27.88
CA SER A 299 -13.63 0.29 29.23
C SER A 299 -13.27 1.49 30.10
N VAL A 300 -12.07 2.07 29.90
CA VAL A 300 -11.59 3.20 30.70
C VAL A 300 -12.17 4.53 30.20
N ALA A 301 -12.25 4.73 28.88
CA ALA A 301 -12.82 5.95 28.31
C ALA A 301 -14.36 6.04 28.52
N GLY A 302 -15.06 4.91 28.46
CA GLY A 302 -16.48 4.86 28.79
C GLY A 302 -16.76 5.19 30.26
N LYS A 303 -15.85 4.83 31.15
CA LYS A 303 -15.96 5.19 32.61
C LYS A 303 -15.59 6.67 32.85
N LEU A 304 -14.64 7.24 32.11
CA LEU A 304 -14.30 8.67 32.24
C LEU A 304 -15.38 9.58 31.63
N ALA A 305 -16.03 9.18 30.55
CA ALA A 305 -17.17 9.93 29.99
C ALA A 305 -18.42 9.84 30.86
N ALA A 306 -18.62 8.73 31.59
CA ALA A 306 -19.72 8.56 32.55
C ALA A 306 -19.50 9.26 33.91
N MET A 307 -18.29 9.76 34.20
CA MET A 307 -17.95 10.53 35.38
C MET A 307 -17.98 12.05 35.16
N GLN A 308 -18.30 12.52 33.94
CA GLN A 308 -18.43 13.93 33.58
C GLN A 308 -19.90 14.35 33.35
N HIS A 309 -20.86 13.50 33.68
CA HIS A 309 -22.28 13.78 33.83
C HIS A 309 -22.69 13.41 35.26
#